data_46093204345c0ebcee9b876debdfcf05
#
_entry.id   46093204345c0ebcee9b876debdfcf05
#
_cell.length_a   1.000
_cell.length_b   1.000
_cell.length_c   1.000
_cell.angle_alpha   90.00
_cell.angle_beta   90.00
_cell.angle_gamma   90.00
#
_symmetry.space_group_name_H-M   'P 1'
#
loop_
_entity.id
_entity.type
_entity.pdbx_description
1 polymer ?
#
loop_
_entity_poly.entity_id
_entity_poly.type
_entity_poly.pdbx_seq_one_letter_code
_entity_poly.pdbx_strand_id
1 'polypeptide(L)'
;MPLPKINTPTYELVLPSSGKKLKYRPFLVREEKILIMALETEDTKQITQSVIDILSSCILSKGVKLENLATFDIEYLFLNVRSKSVGEQVELNVTCPDDNKTNVPIKIDIDSIKIKKDKNHKNIIKLDDSLSLKLKYPSMQQFIINNFESGGDGSEVQTTLDMIISCIDMIFNDEESWPASESTKKELEDFIDQLNTKQFKLIEDFFATMPKLTHSVKVTNPKTNVESTVILEGLASFFN
;
A
#
# COMPACT_ATOMS: atom_id res chain seq x y z
N MET A 1 -3.97 27.63 36.30
CA MET A 1 -4.91 26.53 36.08
C MET A 1 -4.50 25.80 34.78
N PRO A 2 -4.45 24.45 34.75
CA PRO A 2 -4.17 23.74 33.49
C PRO A 2 -5.34 23.97 32.52
N LEU A 3 -5.03 24.08 31.23
CA LEU A 3 -6.03 24.21 30.18
C LEU A 3 -6.87 22.91 30.09
N PRO A 4 -8.15 23.02 29.68
CA PRO A 4 -9.01 21.84 29.55
C PRO A 4 -8.46 20.90 28.46
N LYS A 5 -8.62 19.59 28.68
CA LYS A 5 -8.33 18.58 27.67
C LYS A 5 -9.53 18.44 26.72
N ILE A 6 -9.26 18.44 25.43
CA ILE A 6 -10.27 18.22 24.40
C ILE A 6 -10.42 16.70 24.18
N ASN A 7 -11.64 16.20 24.25
CA ASN A 7 -11.93 14.81 23.91
C ASN A 7 -11.88 14.61 22.37
N THR A 8 -11.11 13.62 21.94
CA THR A 8 -11.01 13.25 20.53
C THR A 8 -11.96 12.07 20.25
N PRO A 9 -12.80 12.14 19.21
CA PRO A 9 -13.66 11.03 18.82
C PRO A 9 -12.84 9.81 18.41
N THR A 10 -13.44 8.62 18.51
CA THR A 10 -12.81 7.37 18.10
C THR A 10 -13.68 6.68 17.05
N TYR A 11 -13.02 6.05 16.08
CA TYR A 11 -13.64 5.37 14.95
C TYR A 11 -13.13 3.93 14.85
N GLU A 12 -13.84 3.11 14.08
CA GLU A 12 -13.45 1.73 13.77
C GLU A 12 -13.27 1.58 12.26
N LEU A 13 -12.28 0.79 11.88
CA LEU A 13 -11.96 0.42 10.50
C LEU A 13 -11.72 -1.08 10.43
N VAL A 14 -12.09 -1.69 9.30
CA VAL A 14 -11.75 -3.08 8.98
C VAL A 14 -10.62 -3.09 7.96
N LEU A 15 -9.51 -3.75 8.29
CA LEU A 15 -8.38 -3.90 7.36
C LEU A 15 -8.76 -4.77 6.17
N PRO A 16 -8.55 -4.31 4.94
CA PRO A 16 -8.92 -5.05 3.72
C PRO A 16 -8.18 -6.38 3.55
N SER A 17 -6.92 -6.49 4.01
CA SER A 17 -6.12 -7.72 3.88
C SER A 17 -6.61 -8.84 4.78
N SER A 18 -6.94 -8.53 6.03
CA SER A 18 -7.12 -9.51 7.10
C SER A 18 -8.53 -9.54 7.70
N GLY A 19 -9.36 -8.55 7.40
CA GLY A 19 -10.67 -8.39 8.05
C GLY A 19 -10.59 -7.97 9.53
N LYS A 20 -9.40 -7.68 10.05
CA LYS A 20 -9.21 -7.22 11.44
C LYS A 20 -9.82 -5.84 11.65
N LYS A 21 -10.55 -5.67 12.74
CA LYS A 21 -11.06 -4.37 13.19
C LYS A 21 -9.99 -3.61 13.95
N LEU A 22 -9.78 -2.37 13.57
CA LEU A 22 -8.91 -1.42 14.26
C LEU A 22 -9.72 -0.25 14.80
N LYS A 23 -9.37 0.18 16.02
CA LYS A 23 -9.85 1.45 16.59
C LYS A 23 -8.80 2.51 16.37
N TYR A 24 -9.23 3.68 15.91
CA TYR A 24 -8.35 4.81 15.66
C TYR A 24 -9.01 6.13 16.05
N ARG A 25 -8.19 7.18 16.20
CA ARG A 25 -8.62 8.57 16.32
C ARG A 25 -8.16 9.37 15.11
N PRO A 26 -8.79 10.48 14.79
CA PRO A 26 -8.25 11.45 13.85
C PRO A 26 -6.86 11.92 14.31
N PHE A 27 -6.01 12.36 13.39
CA PHE A 27 -4.82 13.09 13.80
C PHE A 27 -5.17 14.51 14.26
N LEU A 28 -4.33 15.05 15.10
CA LEU A 28 -4.46 16.40 15.66
C LEU A 28 -3.53 17.34 14.90
N VAL A 29 -3.64 18.62 15.17
CA VAL A 29 -2.79 19.67 14.54
C VAL A 29 -1.28 19.35 14.65
N ARG A 30 -0.86 18.67 15.71
CA ARG A 30 0.55 18.29 15.88
C ARG A 30 1.00 17.25 14.84
N GLU A 31 0.15 16.25 14.54
CA GLU A 31 0.44 15.23 13.53
C GLU A 31 0.31 15.84 12.11
N GLU A 32 -0.63 16.73 11.89
CA GLU A 32 -0.79 17.45 10.63
C GLU A 32 0.45 18.31 10.29
N LYS A 33 1.01 19.01 11.28
CA LYS A 33 2.26 19.75 11.09
C LYS A 33 3.42 18.86 10.69
N ILE A 34 3.55 17.66 11.30
CA ILE A 34 4.59 16.69 10.96
C ILE A 34 4.42 16.26 9.48
N LEU A 35 3.20 15.98 9.06
CA LEU A 35 2.92 15.58 7.68
C LEU A 35 3.28 16.68 6.68
N ILE A 36 2.86 17.92 6.95
CA ILE A 36 3.16 19.08 6.08
C ILE A 36 4.67 19.27 5.96
N MET A 37 5.39 19.26 7.08
CA MET A 37 6.85 19.39 7.08
C MET A 37 7.53 18.25 6.31
N ALA A 38 7.03 17.01 6.41
CA ALA A 38 7.57 15.89 5.65
C ALA A 38 7.31 16.05 4.15
N LEU A 39 6.11 16.50 3.75
CA LEU A 39 5.78 16.74 2.34
C LEU A 39 6.65 17.85 1.72
N GLU A 40 6.99 18.90 2.48
CA GLU A 40 7.88 19.98 2.02
C GLU A 40 9.32 19.50 1.73
N THR A 41 9.75 18.35 2.29
CA THR A 41 11.09 17.80 2.00
C THR A 41 11.20 17.16 0.63
N GLU A 42 10.08 16.78 0.01
CA GLU A 42 10.02 15.96 -1.21
C GLU A 42 10.78 14.62 -1.11
N ASP A 43 11.20 14.25 0.11
CA ASP A 43 11.90 12.99 0.42
C ASP A 43 10.89 11.88 0.71
N THR A 44 10.72 10.97 -0.22
CA THR A 44 9.77 9.86 -0.12
C THR A 44 10.00 8.99 1.13
N LYS A 45 11.24 8.81 1.57
CA LYS A 45 11.57 8.05 2.79
C LYS A 45 11.04 8.77 4.02
N GLN A 46 11.30 10.09 4.15
CA GLN A 46 10.83 10.89 5.27
C GLN A 46 9.31 10.97 5.30
N ILE A 47 8.67 11.14 4.14
CA ILE A 47 7.22 11.14 4.01
C ILE A 47 6.63 9.81 4.49
N THR A 48 7.18 8.68 4.01
CA THR A 48 6.73 7.33 4.39
C THR A 48 6.88 7.10 5.90
N GLN A 49 8.02 7.45 6.49
CA GLN A 49 8.25 7.31 7.93
C GLN A 49 7.27 8.18 8.74
N SER A 50 7.07 9.42 8.32
CA SER A 50 6.13 10.34 8.99
C SER A 50 4.69 9.81 8.95
N VAL A 51 4.26 9.23 7.85
CA VAL A 51 2.93 8.58 7.75
C VAL A 51 2.80 7.44 8.76
N ILE A 52 3.82 6.58 8.89
CA ILE A 52 3.83 5.47 9.86
C ILE A 52 3.77 6.00 11.29
N ASP A 53 4.57 7.01 11.63
CA ASP A 53 4.63 7.60 12.96
C ASP A 53 3.29 8.25 13.35
N ILE A 54 2.66 8.98 12.41
CA ILE A 54 1.33 9.57 12.57
C ILE A 54 0.29 8.48 12.80
N LEU A 55 0.26 7.46 11.97
CA LEU A 55 -0.68 6.34 12.12
C LEU A 55 -0.48 5.59 13.43
N SER A 56 0.78 5.35 13.84
CA SER A 56 1.11 4.72 15.13
C SER A 56 0.54 5.52 16.31
N SER A 57 0.58 6.85 16.22
CA SER A 57 0.01 7.75 17.23
C SER A 57 -1.52 7.76 17.22
N CYS A 58 -2.15 7.46 16.09
CA CYS A 58 -3.60 7.50 15.90
C CYS A 58 -4.29 6.17 16.22
N ILE A 59 -3.60 5.03 16.10
CA ILE A 59 -4.17 3.71 16.39
C ILE A 59 -4.30 3.49 17.89
N LEU A 60 -5.50 3.08 18.30
CA LEU A 60 -5.83 2.81 19.71
C LEU A 60 -5.87 1.31 20.01
N SER A 61 -5.91 0.46 18.99
CA SER A 61 -5.88 -1.00 19.12
C SER A 61 -4.49 -1.48 19.54
N LYS A 62 -4.42 -2.25 20.63
CA LYS A 62 -3.16 -2.80 21.16
C LYS A 62 -2.63 -3.94 20.26
N GLY A 63 -1.30 -4.06 20.19
CA GLY A 63 -0.63 -5.18 19.51
C GLY A 63 -0.65 -5.11 17.97
N VAL A 64 -1.01 -3.97 17.39
CA VAL A 64 -0.91 -3.73 15.95
C VAL A 64 0.47 -3.16 15.65
N LYS A 65 1.23 -3.85 14.82
CA LYS A 65 2.50 -3.39 14.28
C LYS A 65 2.26 -2.96 12.83
N LEU A 66 2.31 -1.67 12.58
CA LEU A 66 2.02 -1.09 11.25
C LEU A 66 3.00 -1.57 10.20
N GLU A 67 4.25 -1.76 10.57
CA GLU A 67 5.31 -2.21 9.67
C GLU A 67 5.00 -3.58 9.05
N ASN A 68 4.20 -4.41 9.74
CA ASN A 68 3.80 -5.75 9.28
C ASN A 68 2.48 -5.75 8.48
N LEU A 69 1.80 -4.62 8.37
CA LEU A 69 0.59 -4.51 7.56
C LEU A 69 0.95 -4.42 6.08
N ALA A 70 0.04 -4.89 5.23
CA ALA A 70 0.15 -4.72 3.79
C ALA A 70 0.18 -3.22 3.44
N THR A 71 0.93 -2.86 2.39
CA THR A 71 1.04 -1.46 1.95
C THR A 71 -0.32 -0.82 1.70
N PHE A 72 -1.22 -1.52 1.01
CA PHE A 72 -2.57 -1.02 0.74
C PHE A 72 -3.47 -0.91 1.99
N ASP A 73 -3.20 -1.67 3.08
CA ASP A 73 -3.87 -1.48 4.37
C ASP A 73 -3.43 -0.16 5.02
N ILE A 74 -2.14 0.16 4.95
CA ILE A 74 -1.58 1.42 5.45
C ILE A 74 -2.17 2.60 4.67
N GLU A 75 -2.20 2.51 3.35
CA GLU A 75 -2.80 3.53 2.49
C GLU A 75 -4.27 3.77 2.82
N TYR A 76 -5.04 2.69 2.95
CA TYR A 76 -6.46 2.75 3.29
C TYR A 76 -6.70 3.32 4.69
N LEU A 77 -5.90 2.89 5.68
CA LEU A 77 -5.94 3.41 7.04
C LEU A 77 -5.64 4.91 7.07
N PHE A 78 -4.60 5.34 6.36
CA PHE A 78 -4.21 6.74 6.30
C PHE A 78 -5.32 7.63 5.71
N LEU A 79 -5.92 7.22 4.60
CA LEU A 79 -7.03 7.97 4.00
C LEU A 79 -8.21 8.10 4.97
N ASN A 80 -8.57 7.03 5.68
CA ASN A 80 -9.65 7.07 6.65
C ASN A 80 -9.32 7.96 7.86
N VAL A 81 -8.11 7.89 8.40
CA VAL A 81 -7.67 8.80 9.48
C VAL A 81 -7.71 10.25 9.01
N ARG A 82 -7.23 10.54 7.78
CA ARG A 82 -7.24 11.87 7.19
C ARG A 82 -8.66 12.40 6.97
N SER A 83 -9.55 11.57 6.41
CA SER A 83 -10.95 11.93 6.19
C SER A 83 -11.63 12.43 7.47
N LYS A 84 -11.38 11.77 8.60
CA LYS A 84 -11.96 12.14 9.89
C LYS A 84 -11.21 13.28 10.61
N SER A 85 -10.05 13.71 10.07
CA SER A 85 -9.22 14.78 10.65
C SER A 85 -9.45 16.13 9.95
N VAL A 86 -9.37 16.15 8.63
CA VAL A 86 -9.34 17.38 7.82
C VAL A 86 -10.62 17.56 7.00
N GLY A 87 -11.40 16.50 6.83
CA GLY A 87 -12.62 16.46 6.03
C GLY A 87 -12.64 15.33 5.02
N GLU A 88 -13.84 15.04 4.56
CA GLU A 88 -14.12 13.89 3.70
C GLU A 88 -13.79 14.15 2.22
N GLN A 89 -13.44 15.37 1.86
CA GLN A 89 -13.11 15.75 0.48
C GLN A 89 -11.64 16.13 0.34
N VAL A 90 -11.04 15.72 -0.78
CA VAL A 90 -9.71 16.14 -1.20
C VAL A 90 -9.80 16.82 -2.56
N GLU A 91 -9.11 17.93 -2.70
CA GLU A 91 -8.94 18.62 -3.98
C GLU A 91 -7.59 18.23 -4.57
N LEU A 92 -7.60 17.80 -5.83
CA LEU A 92 -6.41 17.37 -6.55
C LEU A 92 -6.36 18.04 -7.92
N ASN A 93 -5.16 18.25 -8.43
CA ASN A 93 -4.95 18.63 -9.82
C ASN A 93 -4.56 17.40 -10.63
N VAL A 94 -5.38 17.07 -11.61
CA VAL A 94 -5.16 15.90 -12.46
C VAL A 94 -4.79 16.35 -13.86
N THR A 95 -3.69 15.81 -14.38
CA THR A 95 -3.25 16.06 -15.76
C THR A 95 -4.12 15.28 -16.74
N CYS A 96 -4.66 15.99 -17.74
CA CYS A 96 -5.48 15.37 -18.78
C CYS A 96 -4.64 14.45 -19.67
N PRO A 97 -5.04 13.17 -19.85
CA PRO A 97 -4.26 12.19 -20.63
C PRO A 97 -4.19 12.48 -22.13
N ASP A 98 -5.14 13.23 -22.66
CA ASP A 98 -5.24 13.54 -24.10
C ASP A 98 -4.14 14.48 -24.59
N ASP A 99 -3.68 15.43 -23.76
CA ASP A 99 -2.61 16.36 -24.12
C ASP A 99 -1.38 16.29 -23.19
N ASN A 100 -1.49 15.59 -22.06
CA ASN A 100 -0.46 15.45 -21.02
C ASN A 100 0.10 16.79 -20.50
N LYS A 101 -0.69 17.86 -20.56
CA LYS A 101 -0.27 19.23 -20.20
C LYS A 101 -1.30 19.98 -19.40
N THR A 102 -2.58 19.79 -19.69
CA THR A 102 -3.66 20.55 -19.05
C THR A 102 -4.02 19.90 -17.72
N ASN A 103 -3.91 20.68 -16.64
CA ASN A 103 -4.33 20.26 -15.31
C ASN A 103 -5.75 20.71 -15.03
N VAL A 104 -6.56 19.83 -14.47
CA VAL A 104 -7.94 20.10 -14.08
C VAL A 104 -8.10 19.85 -12.59
N PRO A 105 -8.58 20.82 -11.81
CA PRO A 105 -8.89 20.59 -10.40
C PRO A 105 -10.12 19.70 -10.29
N ILE A 106 -10.02 18.66 -9.47
CA ILE A 106 -11.10 17.74 -9.14
C ILE A 106 -11.29 17.65 -7.64
N LYS A 107 -12.52 17.35 -7.23
CA LYS A 107 -12.86 17.05 -5.82
C LYS A 107 -13.24 15.58 -5.74
N ILE A 108 -12.62 14.88 -4.82
CA ILE A 108 -12.87 13.47 -4.56
C ILE A 108 -13.36 13.31 -3.13
N ASP A 109 -14.43 12.55 -2.97
CA ASP A 109 -14.89 12.09 -1.67
C ASP A 109 -14.05 10.88 -1.25
N ILE A 110 -13.30 11.03 -0.16
CA ILE A 110 -12.40 9.97 0.37
C ILE A 110 -13.20 8.70 0.71
N ASP A 111 -14.43 8.82 1.20
CA ASP A 111 -15.26 7.67 1.53
C ASP A 111 -15.69 6.87 0.28
N SER A 112 -15.56 7.46 -0.92
CA SER A 112 -15.79 6.78 -2.21
C SER A 112 -14.60 5.93 -2.67
N ILE A 113 -13.41 6.17 -2.13
CA ILE A 113 -12.18 5.45 -2.46
C ILE A 113 -12.20 4.06 -1.81
N LYS A 114 -12.03 3.03 -2.60
CA LYS A 114 -12.10 1.64 -2.12
C LYS A 114 -10.89 0.84 -2.57
N ILE A 115 -10.51 -0.13 -1.74
CA ILE A 115 -9.57 -1.16 -2.16
C ILE A 115 -10.24 -2.05 -3.20
N LYS A 116 -9.73 -2.02 -4.41
CA LYS A 116 -10.18 -2.90 -5.49
C LYS A 116 -9.48 -4.25 -5.35
N LYS A 117 -10.26 -5.31 -5.19
CA LYS A 117 -9.78 -6.69 -5.14
C LYS A 117 -10.20 -7.41 -6.42
N ASP A 118 -9.26 -8.00 -7.13
CA ASP A 118 -9.56 -8.86 -8.26
C ASP A 118 -10.25 -10.14 -7.78
N LYS A 119 -11.30 -10.57 -8.49
CA LYS A 119 -12.06 -11.79 -8.14
C LYS A 119 -11.24 -13.06 -8.31
N ASN A 120 -10.24 -13.03 -9.16
CA ASN A 120 -9.37 -14.17 -9.46
C ASN A 120 -8.11 -14.19 -8.60
N HIS A 121 -7.92 -13.18 -7.73
CA HIS A 121 -6.74 -13.09 -6.89
C HIS A 121 -6.69 -14.26 -5.89
N LYS A 122 -5.56 -14.96 -5.90
CA LYS A 122 -5.28 -16.09 -5.00
C LYS A 122 -3.89 -15.91 -4.41
N ASN A 123 -3.78 -16.17 -3.12
CA ASN A 123 -2.50 -16.17 -2.42
C ASN A 123 -1.81 -17.55 -2.37
N ILE A 124 -2.49 -18.59 -2.84
CA ILE A 124 -1.93 -19.92 -3.03
C ILE A 124 -1.85 -20.18 -4.53
N ILE A 125 -0.66 -20.46 -5.00
CA ILE A 125 -0.30 -20.68 -6.39
C ILE A 125 0.14 -22.14 -6.53
N LYS A 126 -0.50 -22.92 -7.40
CA LYS A 126 -0.04 -24.24 -7.81
C LYS A 126 1.08 -24.09 -8.84
N LEU A 127 2.29 -24.49 -8.46
CA LEU A 127 3.45 -24.45 -9.36
C LEU A 127 3.43 -25.65 -10.31
N ASP A 128 3.00 -26.82 -9.81
CA ASP A 128 2.75 -28.05 -10.57
C ASP A 128 1.73 -28.94 -9.82
N ASP A 129 1.64 -30.22 -10.20
CA ASP A 129 0.69 -31.16 -9.60
C ASP A 129 1.04 -31.52 -8.14
N SER A 130 2.30 -31.34 -7.73
CA SER A 130 2.82 -31.73 -6.43
C SER A 130 3.15 -30.55 -5.53
N LEU A 131 3.52 -29.39 -6.08
CA LEU A 131 4.10 -28.29 -5.33
C LEU A 131 3.26 -27.00 -5.42
N SER A 132 3.02 -26.41 -4.27
CA SER A 132 2.28 -25.15 -4.13
C SER A 132 3.10 -24.11 -3.38
N LEU A 133 2.93 -22.84 -3.76
CA LEU A 133 3.55 -21.68 -3.15
C LEU A 133 2.46 -20.79 -2.54
N LYS A 134 2.61 -20.45 -1.27
CA LYS A 134 1.77 -19.48 -0.59
C LYS A 134 2.50 -18.15 -0.47
N LEU A 135 1.88 -17.09 -0.97
CA LEU A 135 2.39 -15.72 -0.90
C LEU A 135 1.63 -14.90 0.13
N LYS A 136 2.32 -13.95 0.73
CA LYS A 136 1.79 -12.88 1.56
C LYS A 136 1.96 -11.53 0.83
N TYR A 137 1.14 -10.56 1.20
CA TYR A 137 1.25 -9.21 0.63
C TYR A 137 2.54 -8.53 1.09
N PRO A 138 3.15 -7.67 0.25
CA PRO A 138 4.27 -6.84 0.65
C PRO A 138 3.88 -6.02 1.88
N SER A 139 4.69 -6.09 2.93
CA SER A 139 4.49 -5.27 4.13
C SER A 139 5.12 -3.90 3.93
N MET A 140 4.68 -2.93 4.76
CA MET A 140 5.29 -1.60 4.76
C MET A 140 6.78 -1.65 5.11
N GLN A 141 7.20 -2.54 6.02
CA GLN A 141 8.61 -2.73 6.33
C GLN A 141 9.41 -3.18 5.11
N GLN A 142 8.89 -4.16 4.35
CA GLN A 142 9.54 -4.63 3.13
C GLN A 142 9.62 -3.55 2.06
N PHE A 143 8.56 -2.76 1.93
CA PHE A 143 8.54 -1.61 1.04
C PHE A 143 9.65 -0.60 1.39
N ILE A 144 9.82 -0.28 2.67
CA ILE A 144 10.88 0.63 3.14
C ILE A 144 12.26 0.06 2.87
N ILE A 145 12.50 -1.21 3.24
CA ILE A 145 13.79 -1.87 3.03
C ILE A 145 14.16 -1.87 1.54
N ASN A 146 13.25 -2.31 0.69
CA ASN A 146 13.51 -2.47 -0.73
C ASN A 146 13.69 -1.14 -1.47
N ASN A 147 13.00 -0.08 -1.06
CA ASN A 147 13.06 1.20 -1.76
C ASN A 147 14.07 2.20 -1.17
N PHE A 148 14.43 2.06 0.11
CA PHE A 148 15.20 3.10 0.81
C PHE A 148 16.45 2.60 1.54
N GLU A 149 16.53 1.32 1.91
CA GLU A 149 17.62 0.79 2.74
C GLU A 149 18.55 -0.15 1.97
N SER A 150 18.05 -0.84 0.96
CA SER A 150 18.88 -1.62 0.03
C SER A 150 19.58 -0.63 -0.89
N GLY A 151 20.67 -0.03 -0.40
CA GLY A 151 21.35 1.09 -1.04
C GLY A 151 21.53 0.88 -2.54
N GLY A 152 21.03 1.79 -3.31
CA GLY A 152 20.80 1.91 -4.76
C GLY A 152 21.77 1.32 -5.80
N ASP A 153 22.57 0.32 -5.45
CA ASP A 153 23.51 -0.39 -6.33
C ASP A 153 22.93 -1.70 -6.91
N GLY A 154 21.71 -2.11 -6.46
CA GLY A 154 21.02 -3.27 -7.03
C GLY A 154 20.36 -2.92 -8.35
N SER A 155 20.46 -3.80 -9.35
CA SER A 155 19.66 -3.69 -10.58
C SER A 155 18.17 -3.71 -10.21
N GLU A 156 17.33 -3.05 -11.01
CA GLU A 156 15.84 -3.09 -10.86
C GLU A 156 15.31 -4.53 -10.73
N VAL A 157 16.00 -5.46 -11.43
CA VAL A 157 15.69 -6.90 -11.39
C VAL A 157 15.95 -7.47 -9.99
N GLN A 158 17.07 -7.15 -9.35
CA GLN A 158 17.42 -7.66 -8.03
C GLN A 158 16.44 -7.14 -6.96
N THR A 159 16.08 -5.87 -7.01
CA THR A 159 15.09 -5.27 -6.11
C THR A 159 13.73 -5.95 -6.24
N THR A 160 13.32 -6.26 -7.48
CA THR A 160 12.07 -6.99 -7.75
C THR A 160 12.12 -8.41 -7.21
N LEU A 161 13.22 -9.14 -7.42
CA LEU A 161 13.41 -10.49 -6.88
C LEU A 161 13.40 -10.50 -5.35
N ASP A 162 14.09 -9.56 -4.72
CA ASP A 162 14.10 -9.40 -3.26
C ASP A 162 12.69 -9.15 -2.70
N MET A 163 11.90 -8.35 -3.40
CA MET A 163 10.49 -8.14 -3.02
C MET A 163 9.70 -9.45 -3.15
N ILE A 164 9.81 -10.17 -4.25
CA ILE A 164 9.13 -11.46 -4.47
C ILE A 164 9.49 -12.43 -3.35
N ILE A 165 10.78 -12.62 -3.07
CA ILE A 165 11.29 -13.51 -2.03
C ILE A 165 10.73 -13.15 -0.67
N SER A 166 10.71 -11.86 -0.33
CA SER A 166 10.16 -11.36 0.93
C SER A 166 8.66 -11.64 1.10
N CYS A 167 7.94 -11.84 -0.01
CA CYS A 167 6.52 -12.16 -0.03
C CYS A 167 6.22 -13.66 0.02
N ILE A 168 7.22 -14.53 -0.03
CA ILE A 168 7.01 -15.96 0.19
C ILE A 168 6.61 -16.17 1.67
N ASP A 169 5.50 -16.87 1.88
CA ASP A 169 5.03 -17.28 3.20
C ASP A 169 5.42 -18.73 3.47
N MET A 170 5.13 -19.62 2.52
CA MET A 170 5.36 -21.05 2.66
C MET A 170 5.40 -21.73 1.29
N ILE A 171 6.29 -22.69 1.14
CA ILE A 171 6.29 -23.67 0.06
C ILE A 171 5.76 -24.98 0.65
N PHE A 172 4.90 -25.71 -0.05
CA PHE A 172 4.30 -26.92 0.51
C PHE A 172 3.81 -27.88 -0.58
N ASN A 173 3.74 -29.15 -0.22
CA ASN A 173 3.08 -30.21 -0.99
C ASN A 173 2.07 -30.95 -0.08
N ASP A 174 1.57 -32.09 -0.53
CA ASP A 174 0.60 -32.88 0.24
C ASP A 174 1.20 -33.54 1.49
N GLU A 175 2.53 -33.68 1.57
CA GLU A 175 3.25 -34.43 2.64
C GLU A 175 4.00 -33.48 3.57
N GLU A 176 4.62 -32.40 3.03
CA GLU A 176 5.54 -31.54 3.75
C GLU A 176 5.26 -30.04 3.50
N SER A 177 5.73 -29.20 4.42
CA SER A 177 5.66 -27.75 4.30
C SER A 177 6.96 -27.10 4.77
N TRP A 178 7.42 -26.08 4.01
CA TRP A 178 8.64 -25.33 4.26
C TRP A 178 8.26 -23.86 4.47
N PRO A 179 8.09 -23.41 5.72
CA PRO A 179 7.82 -22.01 6.02
C PRO A 179 9.02 -21.13 5.64
N ALA A 180 8.79 -20.00 4.99
CA ALA A 180 9.86 -19.07 4.63
C ALA A 180 10.60 -18.51 5.86
N SER A 181 9.98 -18.52 7.04
CA SER A 181 10.60 -18.09 8.30
C SER A 181 11.71 -19.04 8.80
N GLU A 182 11.73 -20.28 8.30
CA GLU A 182 12.71 -21.30 8.64
C GLU A 182 13.77 -21.50 7.54
N SER A 183 13.61 -20.77 6.40
CA SER A 183 14.52 -20.81 5.26
C SER A 183 15.41 -19.57 5.23
N THR A 184 16.61 -19.72 4.75
CA THR A 184 17.51 -18.57 4.48
C THR A 184 17.09 -17.85 3.20
N LYS A 185 17.48 -16.56 3.08
CA LYS A 185 17.24 -15.80 1.85
C LYS A 185 17.80 -16.51 0.62
N LYS A 186 19.00 -17.09 0.75
CA LYS A 186 19.66 -17.82 -0.35
C LYS A 186 18.90 -19.07 -0.79
N GLU A 187 18.36 -19.84 0.14
CA GLU A 187 17.53 -21.02 -0.20
C GLU A 187 16.27 -20.64 -0.95
N LEU A 188 15.65 -19.49 -0.59
CA LEU A 188 14.49 -18.96 -1.29
C LEU A 188 14.86 -18.40 -2.68
N GLU A 189 16.03 -17.77 -2.83
CA GLU A 189 16.60 -17.35 -4.12
C GLU A 189 16.82 -18.56 -5.02
N ASP A 190 17.54 -19.56 -4.54
CA ASP A 190 17.83 -20.81 -5.25
C ASP A 190 16.54 -21.55 -5.66
N PHE A 191 15.48 -21.43 -4.86
CA PHE A 191 14.15 -21.96 -5.20
C PHE A 191 13.50 -21.19 -6.36
N ILE A 192 13.51 -19.85 -6.32
CA ILE A 192 12.95 -19.04 -7.40
C ILE A 192 13.69 -19.25 -8.71
N ASP A 193 15.02 -19.41 -8.67
CA ASP A 193 15.86 -19.65 -9.85
C ASP A 193 15.57 -21.00 -10.55
N GLN A 194 14.97 -21.96 -9.84
CA GLN A 194 14.56 -23.25 -10.40
C GLN A 194 13.21 -23.19 -11.14
N LEU A 195 12.43 -22.10 -10.98
CA LEU A 195 11.14 -21.97 -11.61
C LEU A 195 11.27 -21.74 -13.12
N ASN A 196 10.42 -22.41 -13.89
CA ASN A 196 10.29 -22.10 -15.30
C ASN A 196 9.44 -20.81 -15.51
N THR A 197 9.49 -20.25 -16.71
CA THR A 197 8.79 -19.00 -17.06
C THR A 197 7.28 -19.05 -16.78
N LYS A 198 6.63 -20.22 -16.96
CA LYS A 198 5.18 -20.36 -16.69
C LYS A 198 4.89 -20.27 -15.19
N GLN A 199 5.71 -20.93 -14.37
CA GLN A 199 5.58 -20.89 -12.91
C GLN A 199 5.87 -19.49 -12.37
N PHE A 200 6.93 -18.83 -12.88
CA PHE A 200 7.25 -17.46 -12.49
C PHE A 200 6.12 -16.49 -12.88
N LYS A 201 5.49 -16.67 -14.03
CA LYS A 201 4.32 -15.88 -14.46
C LYS A 201 3.15 -15.93 -13.46
N LEU A 202 2.94 -17.06 -12.80
CA LEU A 202 1.90 -17.16 -11.77
C LEU A 202 2.20 -16.28 -10.55
N ILE A 203 3.49 -16.10 -10.22
CA ILE A 203 3.92 -15.17 -9.16
C ILE A 203 3.69 -13.71 -9.60
N GLU A 204 4.06 -13.35 -10.83
CA GLU A 204 3.76 -12.02 -11.37
C GLU A 204 2.26 -11.71 -11.35
N ASP A 205 1.41 -12.70 -11.70
CA ASP A 205 -0.05 -12.57 -11.69
C ASP A 205 -0.60 -12.31 -10.27
N PHE A 206 0.04 -12.86 -9.22
CA PHE A 206 -0.30 -12.51 -7.84
C PHE A 206 -0.10 -11.01 -7.57
N PHE A 207 1.05 -10.44 -7.94
CA PHE A 207 1.32 -9.01 -7.75
C PHE A 207 0.45 -8.12 -8.64
N ALA A 208 0.17 -8.56 -9.87
CA ALA A 208 -0.70 -7.81 -10.80
C ALA A 208 -2.15 -7.73 -10.30
N THR A 209 -2.63 -8.80 -9.62
CA THR A 209 -4.03 -8.92 -9.16
C THR A 209 -4.23 -8.60 -7.68
N MET A 210 -3.15 -8.33 -6.93
CA MET A 210 -3.26 -8.02 -5.50
C MET A 210 -4.15 -6.79 -5.26
N PRO A 211 -4.78 -6.69 -4.08
CA PRO A 211 -5.60 -5.53 -3.75
C PRO A 211 -4.80 -4.23 -3.83
N LYS A 212 -5.41 -3.19 -4.42
CA LYS A 212 -4.81 -1.87 -4.60
C LYS A 212 -5.80 -0.79 -4.23
N LEU A 213 -5.30 0.29 -3.65
CA LEU A 213 -6.06 1.51 -3.45
C LEU A 213 -6.21 2.21 -4.80
N THR A 214 -7.42 2.20 -5.37
CA THR A 214 -7.67 2.82 -6.67
C THR A 214 -8.96 3.62 -6.68
N HIS A 215 -8.96 4.73 -7.38
CA HIS A 215 -10.15 5.51 -7.66
C HIS A 215 -10.12 6.00 -9.10
N SER A 216 -11.24 5.84 -9.82
CA SER A 216 -11.36 6.27 -11.22
C SER A 216 -12.16 7.56 -11.28
N VAL A 217 -11.59 8.60 -11.87
CA VAL A 217 -12.24 9.89 -12.07
C VAL A 217 -12.36 10.20 -13.54
N LYS A 218 -13.49 10.81 -13.92
CA LYS A 218 -13.68 11.37 -15.26
C LYS A 218 -13.27 12.84 -15.23
N VAL A 219 -12.43 13.20 -16.17
CA VAL A 219 -11.97 14.58 -16.36
C VAL A 219 -12.25 15.02 -17.79
N THR A 220 -12.70 16.27 -17.96
CA THR A 220 -12.89 16.88 -19.27
C THR A 220 -11.83 17.94 -19.45
N ASN A 221 -11.00 17.80 -20.47
CA ASN A 221 -10.00 18.82 -20.79
C ASN A 221 -10.69 20.10 -21.30
N PRO A 222 -10.54 21.25 -20.61
CA PRO A 222 -11.21 22.49 -20.99
C PRO A 222 -10.70 23.08 -22.32
N LYS A 223 -9.55 22.63 -22.83
CA LYS A 223 -8.96 23.10 -24.10
C LYS A 223 -9.40 22.28 -25.30
N THR A 224 -9.49 20.96 -25.13
CA THR A 224 -9.79 20.03 -26.23
C THR A 224 -11.24 19.55 -26.20
N ASN A 225 -11.95 19.72 -25.07
CA ASN A 225 -13.27 19.16 -24.77
C ASN A 225 -13.33 17.61 -24.82
N VAL A 226 -12.18 16.95 -24.67
CA VAL A 226 -12.11 15.48 -24.61
C VAL A 226 -12.36 15.02 -23.18
N GLU A 227 -13.30 14.07 -23.01
CA GLU A 227 -13.52 13.37 -21.73
C GLU A 227 -12.56 12.17 -21.65
N SER A 228 -11.80 12.09 -20.57
CA SER A 228 -10.88 11.01 -20.28
C SER A 228 -11.14 10.43 -18.89
N THR A 229 -10.81 9.15 -18.70
CA THR A 229 -10.82 8.52 -17.38
C THR A 229 -9.40 8.43 -16.86
N VAL A 230 -9.15 9.00 -15.68
CA VAL A 230 -7.88 8.92 -14.97
C VAL A 230 -8.02 7.95 -13.80
N ILE A 231 -7.09 7.03 -13.66
CA ILE A 231 -7.02 6.10 -12.54
C ILE A 231 -5.98 6.65 -11.56
N LEU A 232 -6.42 6.97 -10.36
CA LEU A 232 -5.56 7.32 -9.23
C LEU A 232 -5.23 6.01 -8.50
N GLU A 233 -3.95 5.71 -8.34
CA GLU A 233 -3.47 4.48 -7.71
C GLU A 233 -2.43 4.81 -6.65
N GLY A 234 -2.57 4.18 -5.47
CA GLY A 234 -1.68 4.38 -4.34
C GLY A 234 -1.87 5.73 -3.63
N LEU A 235 -1.32 5.83 -2.44
CA LEU A 235 -1.52 7.00 -1.56
C LEU A 235 -1.00 8.30 -2.18
N ALA A 236 0.13 8.26 -2.88
CA ALA A 236 0.75 9.44 -3.47
C ALA A 236 -0.17 10.19 -4.46
N SER A 237 -1.04 9.46 -5.17
CA SER A 237 -1.99 10.04 -6.12
C SER A 237 -3.06 10.93 -5.45
N PHE A 238 -3.19 10.89 -4.12
CA PHE A 238 -4.17 11.65 -3.35
C PHE A 238 -3.56 12.82 -2.57
N PHE A 239 -2.30 13.20 -2.86
CA PHE A 239 -1.58 14.30 -2.19
C PHE A 239 -1.03 15.37 -3.14
N ASN A 240 -1.17 15.20 -4.43
CA ASN A 240 -0.68 16.12 -5.44
C ASN A 240 -1.67 17.25 -5.73
#